data_612da2ec48ffe163c352903bd3deae4b
#
_entry.id   612da2ec48ffe163c352903bd3deae4b
#
_cell.length_a   1.000
_cell.length_b   1.000
_cell.length_c   1.000
_cell.angle_alpha   90.00
_cell.angle_beta   90.00
_cell.angle_gamma   90.00
#
_symmetry.space_group_name_H-M   'P 1'
#
loop_
_entity.id
_entity.type
_entity.pdbx_description
1 polymer ?
#
loop_
_entity_poly.entity_id
_entity_poly.type
_entity_poly.pdbx_seq_one_letter_code
_entity_poly.pdbx_strand_id
1 'polypeptide(L)'
;MFSTILIILLVIIAAVLIHAATRPNDFVTTRTATIKAPPEVIFPLINDFSRWPTWSPYEKLDPNMKRTLSGAQSGKGAVYAWEGNGKAGKGRMEIVNSVASSLVSLKLDFEKPFRANNSVDFTLTPSGDDTSVTWAMRGSRPFIAKLMGLFMNFDTLIGRDFEVGLANLKRLSEA
;
A
#
# COMPACT_ATOMS: atom_id res chain seq x y z
N MET A 1 -26.00 5.81 41.36
CA MET A 1 -24.91 4.98 40.88
C MET A 1 -25.02 4.60 39.40
N PHE A 2 -26.10 3.94 38.95
CA PHE A 2 -26.23 3.51 37.54
C PHE A 2 -26.24 4.70 36.56
N SER A 3 -26.97 5.76 36.86
CA SER A 3 -27.00 6.98 36.04
C SER A 3 -25.64 7.69 35.94
N THR A 4 -24.88 7.70 37.04
CA THR A 4 -23.55 8.31 37.06
C THR A 4 -22.56 7.53 36.19
N ILE A 5 -22.58 6.21 36.23
CA ILE A 5 -21.75 5.33 35.38
C ILE A 5 -22.10 5.52 33.91
N LEU A 6 -23.41 5.60 33.59
CA LEU A 6 -23.85 5.85 32.22
C LEU A 6 -23.38 7.21 31.67
N ILE A 7 -23.46 8.26 32.48
CA ILE A 7 -22.98 9.61 32.08
C ILE A 7 -21.46 9.59 31.84
N ILE A 8 -20.68 8.95 32.72
CA ILE A 8 -19.23 8.83 32.55
C ILE A 8 -18.90 8.09 31.24
N LEU A 9 -19.60 6.98 30.97
CA LEU A 9 -19.40 6.21 29.74
C LEU A 9 -19.69 7.06 28.48
N LEU A 10 -20.80 7.81 28.48
CA LEU A 10 -21.16 8.69 27.38
C LEU A 10 -20.11 9.79 27.16
N VAL A 11 -19.58 10.38 28.23
CA VAL A 11 -18.51 11.38 28.15
C VAL A 11 -17.22 10.79 27.56
N ILE A 12 -16.84 9.57 27.97
CA ILE A 12 -15.67 8.88 27.41
C ILE A 12 -15.86 8.59 25.91
N ILE A 13 -17.04 8.08 25.53
CA ILE A 13 -17.35 7.82 24.12
C ILE A 13 -17.29 9.11 23.31
N ALA A 14 -17.90 10.19 23.78
CA ALA A 14 -17.86 11.49 23.12
C ALA A 14 -16.41 12.01 22.97
N ALA A 15 -15.59 11.90 24.01
CA ALA A 15 -14.19 12.30 23.97
C ALA A 15 -13.39 11.49 22.93
N VAL A 16 -13.61 10.17 22.84
CA VAL A 16 -12.96 9.29 21.84
C VAL A 16 -13.38 9.68 20.43
N LEU A 17 -14.68 9.92 20.20
CA LEU A 17 -15.19 10.33 18.87
C LEU A 17 -14.63 11.69 18.44
N ILE A 18 -14.61 12.66 19.36
CA ILE A 18 -14.03 13.99 19.11
C ILE A 18 -12.54 13.85 18.80
N HIS A 19 -11.79 13.08 19.59
CA HIS A 19 -10.36 12.85 19.34
C HIS A 19 -10.13 12.18 17.98
N ALA A 20 -10.94 11.19 17.59
CA ALA A 20 -10.85 10.58 16.26
C ALA A 20 -11.14 11.61 15.16
N ALA A 21 -12.13 12.50 15.35
CA ALA A 21 -12.49 13.54 14.37
C ALA A 21 -11.36 14.55 14.13
N THR A 22 -10.53 14.85 15.14
CA THR A 22 -9.39 15.79 15.01
C THR A 22 -8.17 15.20 14.31
N ARG A 23 -8.14 13.87 14.07
CA ARG A 23 -7.03 13.22 13.34
C ARG A 23 -7.01 13.66 11.87
N PRO A 24 -5.81 13.73 11.24
CA PRO A 24 -5.68 14.08 9.82
C PRO A 24 -6.56 13.23 8.91
N ASN A 25 -7.09 13.85 7.85
CA ASN A 25 -7.92 13.20 6.85
C ASN A 25 -7.13 12.31 5.91
N ASP A 26 -5.81 12.54 5.81
CA ASP A 26 -4.94 11.86 4.89
C ASP A 26 -3.86 11.07 5.64
N PHE A 27 -3.29 10.09 4.96
CA PHE A 27 -2.13 9.35 5.45
C PHE A 27 -1.08 9.22 4.35
N VAL A 28 0.15 9.08 4.79
CA VAL A 28 1.29 8.68 3.95
C VAL A 28 2.02 7.59 4.70
N THR A 29 2.25 6.45 4.03
CA THR A 29 3.16 5.40 4.50
C THR A 29 4.29 5.28 3.49
N THR A 30 5.53 5.37 3.95
CA THR A 30 6.72 5.34 3.10
C THR A 30 7.76 4.43 3.69
N ARG A 31 8.39 3.60 2.84
CA ARG A 31 9.58 2.82 3.18
C ARG A 31 10.60 2.90 2.05
N THR A 32 11.86 2.82 2.40
CA THR A 32 12.98 2.92 1.44
C THR A 32 13.97 1.79 1.69
N ALA A 33 14.51 1.23 0.62
CA ALA A 33 15.59 0.27 0.69
C ALA A 33 16.66 0.60 -0.35
N THR A 34 17.92 0.36 0.01
CA THR A 34 19.05 0.42 -0.92
C THR A 34 19.29 -0.97 -1.50
N ILE A 35 19.28 -1.07 -2.82
CA ILE A 35 19.44 -2.28 -3.61
C ILE A 35 20.74 -2.17 -4.43
N LYS A 36 21.63 -3.15 -4.34
CA LYS A 36 22.89 -3.21 -5.08
C LYS A 36 22.66 -3.71 -6.52
N ALA A 37 21.93 -2.91 -7.27
CA ALA A 37 21.65 -3.14 -8.68
C ALA A 37 21.29 -1.80 -9.34
N PRO A 38 21.56 -1.63 -10.63
CA PRO A 38 21.14 -0.46 -11.37
C PRO A 38 19.62 -0.43 -11.54
N PRO A 39 19.01 0.76 -11.67
CA PRO A 39 17.54 0.90 -11.71
C PRO A 39 16.91 0.15 -12.90
N GLU A 40 17.65 -0.10 -13.98
CA GLU A 40 17.19 -0.84 -15.17
C GLU A 40 16.87 -2.31 -14.85
N VAL A 41 17.50 -2.89 -13.82
CA VAL A 41 17.24 -4.26 -13.35
C VAL A 41 16.00 -4.29 -12.46
N ILE A 42 15.81 -3.27 -11.63
CA ILE A 42 14.73 -3.20 -10.64
C ILE A 42 13.42 -2.73 -11.28
N PHE A 43 13.49 -1.72 -12.13
CA PHE A 43 12.33 -1.07 -12.73
C PHE A 43 11.34 -2.03 -13.42
N PRO A 44 11.78 -3.01 -14.26
CA PRO A 44 10.86 -3.95 -14.90
C PRO A 44 10.08 -4.84 -13.91
N LEU A 45 10.63 -5.12 -12.72
CA LEU A 45 9.95 -5.90 -11.69
C LEU A 45 8.74 -5.17 -11.12
N ILE A 46 8.79 -3.84 -11.11
CA ILE A 46 7.72 -2.98 -10.59
C ILE A 46 6.76 -2.58 -11.71
N ASN A 47 7.29 -2.25 -12.89
CA ASN A 47 6.56 -1.70 -14.02
C ASN A 47 5.70 -2.74 -14.79
N ASP A 48 5.86 -4.02 -14.49
CA ASP A 48 5.14 -5.14 -15.09
C ASP A 48 4.40 -5.94 -14.01
N PHE A 49 3.08 -5.87 -13.99
CA PHE A 49 2.25 -6.58 -13.01
C PHE A 49 2.39 -8.11 -13.09
N SER A 50 2.78 -8.68 -14.22
CA SER A 50 3.02 -10.12 -14.35
C SER A 50 4.19 -10.60 -13.48
N ARG A 51 5.08 -9.70 -13.08
CA ARG A 51 6.23 -9.97 -12.21
C ARG A 51 5.95 -9.81 -10.72
N TRP A 52 4.83 -9.19 -10.35
CA TRP A 52 4.47 -8.94 -8.94
C TRP A 52 4.38 -10.19 -8.07
N PRO A 53 3.91 -11.35 -8.58
CA PRO A 53 3.90 -12.60 -7.80
C PRO A 53 5.27 -13.03 -7.29
N THR A 54 6.36 -12.55 -7.88
CA THR A 54 7.72 -12.91 -7.47
C THR A 54 8.22 -12.16 -6.24
N TRP A 55 7.66 -10.96 -5.95
CA TRP A 55 8.16 -10.10 -4.89
C TRP A 55 7.09 -9.48 -3.98
N SER A 56 5.88 -9.22 -4.48
CA SER A 56 4.84 -8.54 -3.70
C SER A 56 4.36 -9.42 -2.53
N PRO A 57 4.36 -8.91 -1.29
CA PRO A 57 3.88 -9.67 -0.13
C PRO A 57 2.38 -9.95 -0.21
N TYR A 58 1.63 -9.10 -0.90
CA TYR A 58 0.17 -9.20 -1.04
C TYR A 58 -0.27 -10.41 -1.87
N GLU A 59 0.60 -10.93 -2.71
CA GLU A 59 0.35 -12.11 -3.53
C GLU A 59 0.18 -13.41 -2.71
N LYS A 60 0.67 -13.42 -1.48
CA LYS A 60 0.63 -14.56 -0.57
C LYS A 60 -0.55 -14.54 0.42
N LEU A 61 -1.37 -13.48 0.40
CA LEU A 61 -2.50 -13.34 1.33
C LEU A 61 -3.60 -14.37 1.08
N ASP A 62 -3.77 -14.79 -0.18
CA ASP A 62 -4.72 -15.82 -0.57
C ASP A 62 -4.17 -16.65 -1.74
N PRO A 63 -3.88 -17.95 -1.52
CA PRO A 63 -3.41 -18.86 -2.56
C PRO A 63 -4.40 -19.01 -3.73
N ASN A 64 -5.70 -18.81 -3.47
CA ASN A 64 -6.79 -18.93 -4.46
C ASN A 64 -7.23 -17.58 -5.02
N MET A 65 -6.49 -16.51 -4.78
CA MET A 65 -6.82 -15.18 -5.27
C MET A 65 -6.92 -15.17 -6.80
N LYS A 66 -8.06 -14.73 -7.31
CA LYS A 66 -8.24 -14.50 -8.75
C LYS A 66 -7.52 -13.21 -9.14
N ARG A 67 -6.69 -13.30 -10.17
CA ARG A 67 -5.94 -12.18 -10.75
C ARG A 67 -6.35 -11.98 -12.18
N THR A 68 -6.57 -10.75 -12.56
CA THR A 68 -6.90 -10.37 -13.95
C THR A 68 -5.99 -9.23 -14.38
N LEU A 69 -5.16 -9.49 -15.38
CA LEU A 69 -4.35 -8.49 -16.04
C LEU A 69 -5.08 -7.99 -17.27
N SER A 70 -5.07 -6.69 -17.50
CA SER A 70 -5.70 -6.06 -18.67
C SER A 70 -5.02 -4.73 -19.00
N GLY A 71 -5.43 -4.10 -20.09
CA GLY A 71 -4.81 -2.86 -20.58
C GLY A 71 -3.45 -3.11 -21.23
N ALA A 72 -2.49 -2.24 -20.99
CA ALA A 72 -1.13 -2.39 -21.50
C ALA A 72 -0.42 -3.59 -20.82
N GLN A 73 0.50 -4.22 -21.53
CA GLN A 73 1.27 -5.35 -21.01
C GLN A 73 2.16 -4.94 -19.83
N SER A 74 2.72 -3.72 -19.89
CA SER A 74 3.51 -3.10 -18.82
C SER A 74 3.46 -1.58 -18.94
N GLY A 75 3.87 -0.86 -17.89
CA GLY A 75 3.91 0.59 -17.86
C GLY A 75 2.53 1.23 -17.84
N LYS A 76 2.46 2.48 -18.26
CA LYS A 76 1.22 3.28 -18.20
C LYS A 76 0.07 2.59 -18.94
N GLY A 77 -1.08 2.47 -18.26
CA GLY A 77 -2.28 1.81 -18.76
C GLY A 77 -2.35 0.31 -18.47
N ALA A 78 -1.31 -0.28 -17.86
CA ALA A 78 -1.40 -1.64 -17.34
C ALA A 78 -2.34 -1.68 -16.12
N VAL A 79 -3.20 -2.69 -16.05
CA VAL A 79 -4.20 -2.87 -15.01
C VAL A 79 -4.06 -4.26 -14.40
N TYR A 80 -4.10 -4.32 -13.07
CA TYR A 80 -4.16 -5.53 -12.27
C TYR A 80 -5.38 -5.48 -11.36
N ALA A 81 -6.32 -6.40 -11.53
CA ALA A 81 -7.46 -6.57 -10.65
C ALA A 81 -7.34 -7.88 -9.87
N TRP A 82 -7.79 -7.86 -8.62
CA TRP A 82 -7.79 -9.05 -7.77
C TRP A 82 -9.11 -9.23 -7.03
N GLU A 83 -9.43 -10.48 -6.74
CA GLU A 83 -10.54 -10.87 -5.87
C GLU A 83 -10.12 -12.10 -5.06
N GLY A 84 -10.04 -11.94 -3.75
CA GLY A 84 -9.61 -12.98 -2.83
C GLY A 84 -10.49 -13.07 -1.59
N ASN A 85 -9.98 -13.77 -0.59
CA ASN A 85 -10.62 -13.95 0.72
C ASN A 85 -10.66 -12.64 1.53
N GLY A 86 -11.17 -12.71 2.79
CA GLY A 86 -11.28 -11.54 3.65
C GLY A 86 -9.97 -10.82 4.00
N LYS A 87 -8.80 -11.48 3.81
CA LYS A 87 -7.48 -10.88 4.02
C LYS A 87 -6.99 -10.14 2.76
N ALA A 88 -7.17 -10.73 1.60
CA ALA A 88 -6.77 -10.14 0.33
C ALA A 88 -7.78 -9.10 -0.17
N GLY A 89 -9.08 -9.29 0.12
CA GLY A 89 -10.12 -8.39 -0.31
C GLY A 89 -10.34 -8.41 -1.83
N LYS A 90 -10.82 -7.28 -2.34
CA LYS A 90 -11.04 -7.06 -3.78
C LYS A 90 -10.65 -5.64 -4.14
N GLY A 91 -10.02 -5.49 -5.31
CA GLY A 91 -9.64 -4.18 -5.82
C GLY A 91 -8.97 -4.23 -7.18
N ARG A 92 -8.46 -3.08 -7.59
CA ARG A 92 -7.67 -2.95 -8.83
C ARG A 92 -6.56 -1.92 -8.66
N MET A 93 -5.51 -2.12 -9.42
CA MET A 93 -4.43 -1.15 -9.58
C MET A 93 -4.30 -0.81 -11.06
N GLU A 94 -3.87 0.42 -11.35
CA GLU A 94 -3.56 0.90 -12.68
C GLU A 94 -2.28 1.71 -12.65
N ILE A 95 -1.32 1.41 -13.52
CA ILE A 95 -0.16 2.27 -13.72
C ILE A 95 -0.62 3.52 -14.47
N VAL A 96 -0.64 4.65 -13.79
CA VAL A 96 -1.08 5.94 -14.36
C VAL A 96 0.07 6.77 -14.90
N ASN A 97 1.29 6.54 -14.38
CA ASN A 97 2.51 7.15 -14.88
C ASN A 97 3.69 6.17 -14.76
N SER A 98 4.58 6.22 -15.75
CA SER A 98 5.79 5.41 -15.79
C SER A 98 6.89 6.18 -16.50
N VAL A 99 7.96 6.45 -15.77
CA VAL A 99 9.18 7.07 -16.29
C VAL A 99 10.32 6.06 -16.14
N ALA A 100 10.90 5.67 -17.26
CA ALA A 100 11.90 4.60 -17.30
C ALA A 100 12.98 4.78 -16.23
N SER A 101 13.25 3.69 -15.53
CA SER A 101 14.30 3.56 -14.50
C SER A 101 14.21 4.56 -13.33
N SER A 102 13.09 5.31 -13.19
CA SER A 102 12.99 6.35 -12.14
C SER A 102 11.67 6.39 -11.38
N LEU A 103 10.52 6.16 -12.03
CA LEU A 103 9.21 6.33 -11.38
C LEU A 103 8.16 5.39 -11.95
N VAL A 104 7.40 4.75 -11.07
CA VAL A 104 6.14 4.08 -11.39
C VAL A 104 5.07 4.59 -10.44
N SER A 105 4.04 5.25 -10.98
CA SER A 105 2.90 5.75 -10.20
C SER A 105 1.66 4.91 -10.49
N LEU A 106 0.99 4.50 -9.43
CA LEU A 106 -0.19 3.65 -9.47
C LEU A 106 -1.39 4.36 -8.85
N LYS A 107 -2.56 4.14 -9.43
CA LYS A 107 -3.83 4.30 -8.76
C LYS A 107 -4.21 2.94 -8.16
N LEU A 108 -4.62 2.92 -6.89
CA LEU A 108 -4.98 1.73 -6.14
C LEU A 108 -6.38 1.90 -5.55
N ASP A 109 -7.34 1.17 -6.10
CA ASP A 109 -8.73 1.22 -5.69
C ASP A 109 -9.11 -0.09 -4.98
N PHE A 110 -9.48 0.00 -3.70
CA PHE A 110 -10.09 -1.09 -2.95
C PHE A 110 -11.61 -1.05 -3.09
N GLU A 111 -12.23 -2.22 -3.30
CA GLU A 111 -13.69 -2.39 -3.32
C GLU A 111 -14.18 -3.09 -2.06
N LYS A 112 -13.41 -4.04 -1.53
CA LYS A 112 -13.70 -4.83 -0.32
C LYS A 112 -12.45 -4.97 0.55
N PRO A 113 -12.58 -5.02 1.89
CA PRO A 113 -13.81 -4.94 2.70
C PRO A 113 -14.40 -3.52 2.77
N PHE A 114 -13.59 -2.48 2.55
CA PHE A 114 -13.99 -1.07 2.54
C PHE A 114 -13.48 -0.40 1.28
N ARG A 115 -14.30 0.49 0.71
CA ARG A 115 -13.87 1.28 -0.44
C ARG A 115 -12.82 2.31 -0.01
N ALA A 116 -11.71 2.33 -0.74
CA ALA A 116 -10.64 3.30 -0.57
C ALA A 116 -9.94 3.55 -1.90
N ASN A 117 -9.55 4.80 -2.12
CA ASN A 117 -8.78 5.21 -3.29
C ASN A 117 -7.45 5.76 -2.80
N ASN A 118 -6.37 5.13 -3.25
CA ASN A 118 -5.02 5.49 -2.86
C ASN A 118 -4.15 5.75 -4.11
N SER A 119 -3.10 6.51 -3.92
CA SER A 119 -1.99 6.61 -4.87
C SER A 119 -0.77 5.92 -4.31
N VAL A 120 -0.02 5.27 -5.18
CA VAL A 120 1.23 4.58 -4.83
C VAL A 120 2.30 5.04 -5.80
N ASP A 121 3.45 5.42 -5.26
CA ASP A 121 4.63 5.77 -6.03
C ASP A 121 5.79 4.87 -5.65
N PHE A 122 6.46 4.32 -6.65
CA PHE A 122 7.78 3.73 -6.55
C PHE A 122 8.76 4.69 -7.21
N THR A 123 9.69 5.23 -6.42
CA THR A 123 10.76 6.11 -6.92
C THR A 123 12.08 5.37 -6.84
N LEU A 124 12.82 5.34 -7.95
CA LEU A 124 14.13 4.74 -8.05
C LEU A 124 15.16 5.87 -8.23
N THR A 125 16.06 6.00 -7.30
CA THR A 125 17.11 7.03 -7.32
C THR A 125 18.48 6.35 -7.37
N PRO A 126 19.22 6.44 -8.48
CA PRO A 126 20.59 5.91 -8.57
C PRO A 126 21.50 6.55 -7.54
N SER A 127 22.41 5.76 -6.95
CA SER A 127 23.42 6.19 -6.00
C SER A 127 24.71 5.34 -6.18
N GLY A 128 25.58 5.76 -7.08
CA GLY A 128 26.72 4.95 -7.52
C GLY A 128 26.23 3.66 -8.23
N ASP A 129 26.71 2.50 -7.76
CA ASP A 129 26.32 1.19 -8.26
C ASP A 129 25.01 0.67 -7.63
N ASP A 130 24.47 1.40 -6.67
CA ASP A 130 23.26 1.05 -5.93
C ASP A 130 22.07 1.89 -6.42
N THR A 131 20.85 1.45 -6.08
CA THR A 131 19.61 2.20 -6.29
C THR A 131 18.85 2.31 -4.98
N SER A 132 18.49 3.53 -4.59
CA SER A 132 17.53 3.78 -3.52
C SER A 132 16.12 3.64 -4.07
N VAL A 133 15.37 2.64 -3.61
CA VAL A 133 13.97 2.39 -3.98
C VAL A 133 13.07 2.82 -2.85
N THR A 134 12.22 3.81 -3.11
CA THR A 134 11.22 4.31 -2.17
C THR A 134 9.82 3.86 -2.62
N TRP A 135 9.10 3.19 -1.74
CA TRP A 135 7.69 2.84 -1.89
C TRP A 135 6.86 3.73 -0.98
N ALA A 136 6.03 4.58 -1.58
CA ALA A 136 5.14 5.48 -0.87
C ALA A 136 3.68 5.22 -1.26
N MET A 137 2.79 5.17 -0.27
CA MET A 137 1.33 5.11 -0.49
C MET A 137 0.67 6.28 0.23
N ARG A 138 -0.25 6.93 -0.46
CA ARG A 138 -1.04 8.05 0.06
C ARG A 138 -2.51 7.77 -0.16
N GLY A 139 -3.34 8.18 0.78
CA GLY A 139 -4.78 8.02 0.68
C GLY A 139 -5.53 8.82 1.73
N SER A 140 -6.85 8.79 1.64
CA SER A 140 -7.72 9.42 2.64
C SER A 140 -8.01 8.45 3.79
N ARG A 141 -8.20 9.03 4.98
CA ARG A 141 -8.67 8.31 6.19
C ARG A 141 -10.14 8.66 6.45
N PRO A 142 -11.10 7.82 6.05
CA PRO A 142 -12.48 8.00 6.47
C PRO A 142 -12.58 7.89 8.00
N PHE A 143 -13.64 8.46 8.58
CA PHE A 143 -13.82 8.55 10.03
C PHE A 143 -13.64 7.21 10.75
N ILE A 144 -14.16 6.12 10.18
CA ILE A 144 -13.99 4.78 10.74
C ILE A 144 -12.52 4.36 10.82
N ALA A 145 -11.71 4.68 9.80
CA ALA A 145 -10.27 4.39 9.82
C ALA A 145 -9.53 5.25 10.85
N LYS A 146 -9.97 6.51 11.09
CA LYS A 146 -9.43 7.35 12.17
C LYS A 146 -9.73 6.76 13.54
N LEU A 147 -10.95 6.26 13.74
CA LEU A 147 -11.37 5.61 14.98
C LEU A 147 -10.55 4.32 15.23
N MET A 148 -10.42 3.46 14.21
CA MET A 148 -9.59 2.25 14.31
C MET A 148 -8.12 2.59 14.56
N GLY A 149 -7.63 3.69 13.98
CA GLY A 149 -6.25 4.17 14.14
C GLY A 149 -5.91 4.67 15.55
N LEU A 150 -6.88 4.76 16.48
CA LEU A 150 -6.62 4.98 17.91
C LEU A 150 -6.08 3.73 18.59
N PHE A 151 -6.42 2.54 18.06
CA PHE A 151 -6.07 1.23 18.63
C PHE A 151 -5.05 0.48 17.78
N MET A 152 -4.88 0.85 16.49
CA MET A 152 -4.01 0.18 15.53
C MET A 152 -3.11 1.19 14.83
N ASN A 153 -1.81 0.90 14.76
CA ASN A 153 -0.88 1.72 13.97
C ASN A 153 -0.83 1.20 12.52
N PHE A 154 -1.64 1.81 11.65
CA PHE A 154 -1.70 1.45 10.22
C PHE A 154 -0.37 1.68 9.49
N ASP A 155 0.40 2.72 9.86
CA ASP A 155 1.71 2.95 9.24
C ASP A 155 2.68 1.81 9.53
N THR A 156 2.67 1.29 10.77
CA THR A 156 3.49 0.13 11.12
C THR A 156 3.04 -1.14 10.39
N LEU A 157 1.72 -1.35 10.26
CA LEU A 157 1.17 -2.54 9.60
C LEU A 157 1.51 -2.55 8.11
N ILE A 158 1.14 -1.49 7.39
CA ILE A 158 1.39 -1.34 5.96
C ILE A 158 2.90 -1.25 5.68
N GLY A 159 3.62 -0.53 6.54
CA GLY A 159 5.06 -0.35 6.41
C GLY A 159 5.85 -1.65 6.50
N ARG A 160 5.43 -2.61 7.35
CA ARG A 160 6.03 -3.95 7.41
C ARG A 160 5.87 -4.70 6.09
N ASP A 161 4.70 -4.62 5.47
CA ASP A 161 4.48 -5.24 4.16
C ASP A 161 5.38 -4.61 3.10
N PHE A 162 5.54 -3.27 3.12
CA PHE A 162 6.47 -2.58 2.20
C PHE A 162 7.92 -3.01 2.42
N GLU A 163 8.35 -3.15 3.67
CA GLU A 163 9.69 -3.64 4.02
C GLU A 163 9.92 -5.05 3.48
N VAL A 164 8.94 -5.96 3.62
CA VAL A 164 9.00 -7.32 3.06
C VAL A 164 9.08 -7.27 1.53
N GLY A 165 8.25 -6.46 0.87
CA GLY A 165 8.26 -6.32 -0.58
C GLY A 165 9.59 -5.76 -1.10
N LEU A 166 10.11 -4.71 -0.47
CA LEU A 166 11.42 -4.12 -0.81
C LEU A 166 12.56 -5.10 -0.58
N ALA A 167 12.52 -5.91 0.48
CA ALA A 167 13.51 -6.96 0.72
C ALA A 167 13.45 -8.06 -0.34
N ASN A 168 12.26 -8.42 -0.82
CA ASN A 168 12.10 -9.37 -1.92
C ASN A 168 12.64 -8.80 -3.25
N LEU A 169 12.34 -7.54 -3.57
CA LEU A 169 12.89 -6.84 -4.73
C LEU A 169 14.43 -6.82 -4.66
N LYS A 170 14.98 -6.50 -3.50
CA LYS A 170 16.44 -6.51 -3.27
C LYS A 170 17.03 -7.88 -3.59
N ARG A 171 16.49 -8.95 -3.02
CA ARG A 171 16.97 -10.33 -3.24
C ARG A 171 16.90 -10.73 -4.71
N LEU A 172 15.85 -10.32 -5.45
CA LEU A 172 15.69 -10.64 -6.87
C LEU A 172 16.63 -9.84 -7.78
N SER A 173 16.98 -8.63 -7.38
CA SER A 173 17.77 -7.72 -8.20
C SER A 173 19.28 -7.87 -7.96
N GLU A 174 19.68 -8.43 -6.80
CA GLU A 174 21.07 -8.68 -6.43
C GLU A 174 21.52 -10.14 -6.72
N ALA A 175 20.62 -10.98 -7.27
CA ALA A 175 20.92 -12.35 -7.70
C ALA A 175 21.49 -12.36 -9.11
#